data_0282bab4e469045679585100dd0f7354
#
_entry.id   0282bab4e469045679585100dd0f7354
#
_cell.length_a   1.000
_cell.length_b   1.000
_cell.length_c   1.000
_cell.angle_alpha   90.00
_cell.angle_beta   90.00
_cell.angle_gamma   90.00
#
_symmetry.space_group_name_H-M   'P 1'
#
loop_
_entity.id
_entity.type
_entity.pdbx_description
1 polymer ?
#
loop_
_entity_poly.entity_id
_entity_poly.type
_entity_poly.pdbx_seq_one_letter_code
_entity_poly.pdbx_strand_id
1 'polypeptide(L)'
;IRPAVGQVNVIAVRVEFLADTTELTSGTGVFGPDGYGGLDYLARQQDTRIDPLPHNQQYFEAHLEFARNYYLKASDGQLELDYQVLPEVVQLDNPMSFYSPIGEEFTLEKLAVLLEHVWAKVDESGQFDPTGLDPETTAFVIFHAGVGRDIELTGTSLDITPYDLPSIYLKEDQLARLLDDPTFEGFAINDGSFHVKSSMIIPRTQSRRGEDIGGNEVVFPLSINGLLCASIGSHLGLPDLFNTADGSPAIGRFG
;
A
#
# COMPACT_ATOMS: atom_id res chain seq x y z
N ILE A 1 16.42 2.26 15.86
CA ILE A 1 15.15 2.91 16.24
C ILE A 1 15.28 4.35 15.78
N ARG A 2 14.46 4.75 14.82
CA ARG A 2 14.38 6.15 14.38
C ARG A 2 13.66 6.95 15.47
N PRO A 3 14.05 8.21 15.75
CA PRO A 3 13.33 8.99 16.72
C PRO A 3 11.91 9.27 16.22
N ALA A 4 10.91 9.00 17.06
CA ALA A 4 9.52 9.38 16.79
C ALA A 4 9.29 10.89 17.01
N VAL A 5 10.28 11.71 16.69
CA VAL A 5 10.28 13.17 16.83
C VAL A 5 10.95 13.81 15.63
N GLY A 6 10.49 14.99 15.24
CA GLY A 6 11.02 15.74 14.10
C GLY A 6 10.13 15.64 12.88
N GLN A 7 10.72 15.81 11.69
CA GLN A 7 10.02 15.77 10.41
C GLN A 7 10.36 14.49 9.67
N VAL A 8 9.35 13.86 9.09
CA VAL A 8 9.47 12.68 8.19
C VAL A 8 8.83 13.03 6.86
N ASN A 9 9.55 12.88 5.77
CA ASN A 9 9.01 13.04 4.43
C ASN A 9 8.38 11.72 3.99
N VAL A 10 7.20 11.78 3.39
CA VAL A 10 6.48 10.64 2.82
C VAL A 10 6.29 10.87 1.33
N ILE A 11 6.94 10.06 0.52
CA ILE A 11 6.82 10.10 -0.94
C ILE A 11 5.93 8.94 -1.37
N ALA A 12 4.85 9.25 -2.06
CA ALA A 12 3.88 8.26 -2.51
C ALA A 12 3.73 8.25 -4.03
N VAL A 13 3.61 7.07 -4.61
CA VAL A 13 3.36 6.87 -6.04
C VAL A 13 2.12 6.01 -6.24
N ARG A 14 1.32 6.34 -7.26
CA ARG A 14 0.17 5.54 -7.67
C ARG A 14 0.61 4.56 -8.74
N VAL A 15 0.21 3.30 -8.61
CA VAL A 15 0.69 2.19 -9.44
C VAL A 15 -0.47 1.43 -10.06
N GLU A 16 -0.44 1.28 -11.37
CA GLU A 16 -1.31 0.42 -12.16
C GLU A 16 -0.53 -0.77 -12.71
N PHE A 17 -1.23 -1.87 -12.90
CA PHE A 17 -0.70 -3.09 -13.50
C PHE A 17 -1.10 -3.17 -14.97
N LEU A 18 -0.53 -4.13 -15.71
CA LEU A 18 -1.10 -4.50 -17.00
C LEU A 18 -2.55 -4.94 -16.76
N ALA A 19 -3.48 -4.24 -17.41
CA ALA A 19 -4.90 -4.51 -17.22
C ALA A 19 -5.25 -5.94 -17.66
N ASP A 20 -5.97 -6.64 -16.81
CA ASP A 20 -6.53 -7.96 -17.12
C ASP A 20 -7.98 -8.08 -16.60
N THR A 21 -8.61 -9.19 -16.91
CA THR A 21 -9.97 -9.53 -16.47
C THR A 21 -10.01 -10.89 -15.77
N THR A 22 -8.89 -11.30 -15.19
CA THR A 22 -8.83 -12.56 -14.43
C THR A 22 -9.69 -12.47 -13.18
N GLU A 23 -10.30 -13.58 -12.80
CA GLU A 23 -11.00 -13.69 -11.52
C GLU A 23 -10.06 -13.95 -10.34
N LEU A 24 -8.75 -14.01 -10.58
CA LEU A 24 -7.75 -14.27 -9.55
C LEU A 24 -7.51 -13.03 -8.66
N THR A 25 -7.70 -11.84 -9.22
CA THR A 25 -7.51 -10.55 -8.52
C THR A 25 -8.75 -9.68 -8.63
N SER A 26 -8.97 -8.82 -7.63
CA SER A 26 -10.09 -7.88 -7.62
C SER A 26 -9.85 -6.73 -8.59
N GLY A 27 -10.83 -6.47 -9.46
CA GLY A 27 -10.76 -5.41 -10.46
C GLY A 27 -9.90 -5.77 -11.66
N THR A 28 -9.51 -4.75 -12.40
CA THR A 28 -8.73 -4.91 -13.64
C THR A 28 -7.25 -4.55 -13.49
N GLY A 29 -6.80 -4.23 -12.29
CA GLY A 29 -5.42 -3.83 -12.02
C GLY A 29 -5.09 -2.38 -12.40
N VAL A 30 -6.09 -1.60 -12.86
CA VAL A 30 -5.94 -0.17 -13.17
C VAL A 30 -6.94 0.67 -12.39
N PHE A 31 -6.68 1.97 -12.23
CA PHE A 31 -7.67 2.88 -11.63
C PHE A 31 -8.85 3.12 -12.57
N GLY A 32 -8.58 3.09 -13.88
CA GLY A 32 -9.57 3.28 -14.94
C GLY A 32 -10.04 4.74 -15.08
N PRO A 33 -10.57 5.11 -16.25
CA PRO A 33 -11.04 6.48 -16.51
C PRO A 33 -12.29 6.85 -15.73
N ASP A 34 -13.07 5.86 -15.29
CA ASP A 34 -14.27 5.98 -14.47
C ASP A 34 -13.94 5.97 -12.96
N GLY A 35 -12.68 5.71 -12.59
CA GLY A 35 -12.22 5.59 -11.21
C GLY A 35 -12.56 4.25 -10.54
N TYR A 36 -13.27 3.32 -11.24
CA TYR A 36 -13.64 2.02 -10.66
C TYR A 36 -12.62 0.92 -10.93
N GLY A 37 -12.01 0.92 -12.12
CA GLY A 37 -11.04 -0.11 -12.49
C GLY A 37 -11.60 -1.53 -12.37
N GLY A 38 -12.85 -1.75 -12.81
CA GLY A 38 -13.56 -3.02 -12.70
C GLY A 38 -14.15 -3.32 -11.31
N LEU A 39 -14.09 -2.37 -10.37
CA LEU A 39 -14.68 -2.49 -9.03
C LEU A 39 -16.03 -1.75 -8.96
N ASP A 40 -16.94 -2.07 -9.87
CA ASP A 40 -18.23 -1.36 -10.04
C ASP A 40 -19.09 -1.34 -8.77
N TYR A 41 -18.88 -2.30 -7.87
CA TYR A 41 -19.56 -2.34 -6.59
C TYR A 41 -19.24 -1.13 -5.70
N LEU A 42 -18.09 -0.49 -5.88
CA LEU A 42 -17.73 0.72 -5.12
C LEU A 42 -18.71 1.87 -5.37
N ALA A 43 -19.35 1.92 -6.55
CA ALA A 43 -20.40 2.91 -6.83
C ALA A 43 -21.68 2.69 -6.00
N ARG A 44 -21.87 1.50 -5.42
CA ARG A 44 -23.06 1.11 -4.66
C ARG A 44 -22.88 1.25 -3.14
N GLN A 45 -21.76 1.81 -2.70
CA GLN A 45 -21.52 2.06 -1.28
C GLN A 45 -22.60 3.00 -0.72
N GLN A 46 -23.12 2.66 0.46
CA GLN A 46 -24.09 3.51 1.16
C GLN A 46 -23.41 4.68 1.89
N ASP A 47 -22.21 4.49 2.38
CA ASP A 47 -21.41 5.54 3.03
C ASP A 47 -20.15 5.85 2.22
N THR A 48 -20.21 6.91 1.44
CA THR A 48 -19.11 7.38 0.59
C THR A 48 -18.07 8.23 1.34
N ARG A 49 -18.21 8.43 2.66
CA ARG A 49 -17.26 9.21 3.46
C ARG A 49 -16.03 8.40 3.86
N ILE A 50 -16.16 7.07 3.92
CA ILE A 50 -15.09 6.16 4.36
C ILE A 50 -14.13 5.85 3.22
N ASP A 51 -14.66 5.61 2.03
CA ASP A 51 -13.92 5.22 0.83
C ASP A 51 -14.49 5.97 -0.40
N PRO A 52 -14.30 7.31 -0.48
CA PRO A 52 -14.93 8.13 -1.51
C PRO A 52 -14.27 7.96 -2.87
N LEU A 53 -15.09 7.78 -3.90
CA LEU A 53 -14.65 7.82 -5.30
C LEU A 53 -14.54 9.27 -5.81
N PRO A 54 -13.70 9.53 -6.81
CA PRO A 54 -12.76 8.62 -7.46
C PRO A 54 -11.48 8.42 -6.65
N HIS A 55 -10.82 7.25 -6.77
CA HIS A 55 -9.52 7.00 -6.15
C HIS A 55 -8.39 7.63 -7.00
N ASN A 56 -8.36 8.94 -7.03
CA ASN A 56 -7.37 9.76 -7.73
C ASN A 56 -6.26 10.26 -6.79
N GLN A 57 -5.42 11.18 -7.26
CA GLN A 57 -4.34 11.74 -6.44
C GLN A 57 -4.85 12.38 -5.15
N GLN A 58 -5.94 13.15 -5.21
CA GLN A 58 -6.53 13.83 -4.05
C GLN A 58 -7.06 12.85 -3.00
N TYR A 59 -7.56 11.68 -3.43
CA TYR A 59 -7.96 10.61 -2.52
C TYR A 59 -6.78 10.12 -1.67
N PHE A 60 -5.63 9.86 -2.28
CA PHE A 60 -4.44 9.41 -1.56
C PHE A 60 -3.81 10.53 -0.71
N GLU A 61 -3.83 11.77 -1.19
CA GLU A 61 -3.44 12.94 -0.39
C GLU A 61 -4.29 13.07 0.88
N ALA A 62 -5.59 12.81 0.81
CA ALA A 62 -6.47 12.85 1.98
C ALA A 62 -6.13 11.75 3.01
N HIS A 63 -5.71 10.55 2.57
CA HIS A 63 -5.23 9.50 3.47
C HIS A 63 -3.89 9.84 4.11
N LEU A 64 -2.99 10.46 3.37
CA LEU A 64 -1.70 10.95 3.92
C LEU A 64 -1.91 12.12 4.90
N GLU A 65 -2.84 13.02 4.62
CA GLU A 65 -3.23 14.07 5.56
C GLU A 65 -3.84 13.49 6.84
N PHE A 66 -4.65 12.42 6.73
CA PHE A 66 -5.11 11.69 7.91
C PHE A 66 -3.93 11.14 8.72
N ALA A 67 -2.96 10.48 8.08
CA ALA A 67 -1.79 9.93 8.74
C ALA A 67 -0.94 11.02 9.40
N ARG A 68 -0.75 12.17 8.73
CA ARG A 68 -0.08 13.36 9.28
C ARG A 68 -0.75 13.81 10.58
N ASN A 69 -2.07 14.01 10.54
CA ASN A 69 -2.84 14.46 11.71
C ASN A 69 -2.83 13.42 12.84
N TYR A 70 -2.88 12.12 12.49
CA TYR A 70 -2.78 11.05 13.47
C TYR A 70 -1.44 11.08 14.22
N TYR A 71 -0.31 11.14 13.49
CA TYR A 71 1.02 11.14 14.10
C TYR A 71 1.33 12.43 14.82
N LEU A 72 0.91 13.58 14.30
CA LEU A 72 1.04 14.86 15.00
C LEU A 72 0.35 14.81 16.37
N LYS A 73 -0.87 14.25 16.40
CA LYS A 73 -1.63 14.11 17.65
C LYS A 73 -1.06 13.03 18.57
N ALA A 74 -0.70 11.87 18.03
CA ALA A 74 -0.19 10.74 18.82
C ALA A 74 1.17 11.03 19.45
N SER A 75 1.96 11.94 18.88
CA SER A 75 3.27 12.37 19.38
C SER A 75 3.24 13.64 20.22
N ASP A 76 2.07 14.16 20.58
CA ASP A 76 1.91 15.47 21.23
C ASP A 76 2.61 16.60 20.45
N GLY A 77 2.53 16.57 19.13
CA GLY A 77 3.11 17.59 18.23
C GLY A 77 4.61 17.45 18.00
N GLN A 78 5.23 16.35 18.43
CA GLN A 78 6.67 16.15 18.28
C GLN A 78 7.10 15.53 16.96
N LEU A 79 6.17 14.86 16.25
CA LEU A 79 6.39 14.25 14.94
C LEU A 79 5.48 14.89 13.91
N GLU A 80 6.06 15.44 12.86
CA GLU A 80 5.35 15.98 11.71
C GLU A 80 5.66 15.15 10.48
N LEU A 81 4.61 14.75 9.74
CA LEU A 81 4.77 14.16 8.42
C LEU A 81 4.58 15.25 7.37
N ASP A 82 5.53 15.37 6.46
CA ASP A 82 5.36 16.09 5.20
C ASP A 82 5.20 15.08 4.08
N TYR A 83 4.28 15.31 3.13
CA TYR A 83 3.99 14.30 2.13
C TYR A 83 3.83 14.87 0.72
N GLN A 84 4.17 14.03 -0.25
CA GLN A 84 3.97 14.29 -1.65
C GLN A 84 3.43 13.03 -2.34
N VAL A 85 2.35 13.16 -3.09
CA VAL A 85 1.91 12.13 -4.04
C VAL A 85 2.43 12.52 -5.42
N LEU A 86 3.23 11.65 -6.04
CA LEU A 86 3.78 11.92 -7.37
C LEU A 86 2.66 12.08 -8.40
N PRO A 87 2.81 13.01 -9.37
CA PRO A 87 1.72 13.43 -10.24
C PRO A 87 1.27 12.35 -11.21
N GLU A 88 2.20 11.54 -11.71
CA GLU A 88 1.91 10.53 -12.71
C GLU A 88 1.64 9.16 -12.07
N VAL A 89 0.76 8.39 -12.72
CA VAL A 89 0.53 6.98 -12.38
C VAL A 89 1.58 6.15 -13.08
N VAL A 90 2.25 5.30 -12.33
CA VAL A 90 3.21 4.33 -12.88
C VAL A 90 2.46 3.12 -13.42
N GLN A 91 2.65 2.81 -14.70
CA GLN A 91 2.09 1.62 -15.35
C GLN A 91 3.13 0.52 -15.40
N LEU A 92 2.81 -0.64 -14.82
CA LEU A 92 3.65 -1.83 -14.87
C LEU A 92 3.32 -2.73 -16.07
N ASP A 93 4.30 -3.51 -16.50
CA ASP A 93 4.22 -4.35 -17.70
C ASP A 93 3.58 -5.74 -17.43
N ASN A 94 3.31 -6.08 -16.16
CA ASN A 94 2.73 -7.35 -15.75
C ASN A 94 1.40 -7.15 -15.02
N PRO A 95 0.47 -8.13 -15.08
CA PRO A 95 -0.78 -8.08 -14.33
C PRO A 95 -0.54 -8.20 -12.83
N MET A 96 -1.51 -7.77 -12.00
CA MET A 96 -1.40 -7.79 -10.54
C MET A 96 -1.10 -9.20 -9.99
N SER A 97 -1.70 -10.25 -10.58
CA SER A 97 -1.49 -11.64 -10.20
C SER A 97 -0.04 -12.11 -10.32
N PHE A 98 0.74 -11.52 -11.22
CA PHE A 98 2.18 -11.81 -11.37
C PHE A 98 2.97 -11.47 -10.10
N TYR A 99 2.60 -10.39 -9.44
CA TYR A 99 3.28 -9.89 -8.22
C TYR A 99 2.69 -10.46 -6.93
N SER A 100 1.64 -11.29 -7.02
CA SER A 100 1.04 -11.88 -5.83
C SER A 100 2.01 -12.85 -5.14
N PRO A 101 2.15 -12.76 -3.80
CA PRO A 101 2.95 -13.71 -3.03
C PRO A 101 2.30 -15.11 -2.98
N ILE A 102 1.06 -15.22 -3.45
CA ILE A 102 0.28 -16.47 -3.44
C ILE A 102 0.56 -17.24 -4.73
N GLY A 103 0.79 -18.55 -4.61
CA GLY A 103 1.04 -19.47 -5.70
C GLY A 103 1.06 -20.90 -5.16
N GLU A 104 1.85 -21.79 -5.76
CA GLU A 104 2.09 -23.15 -5.22
C GLU A 104 2.75 -23.07 -3.83
N GLU A 105 3.64 -22.09 -3.66
CA GLU A 105 4.24 -21.74 -2.37
C GLU A 105 4.04 -20.23 -2.11
N PHE A 106 3.88 -19.88 -0.83
CA PHE A 106 3.84 -18.48 -0.42
C PHE A 106 5.24 -17.90 -0.41
N THR A 107 5.45 -16.81 -1.16
CA THR A 107 6.75 -16.13 -1.21
C THR A 107 6.60 -14.61 -1.33
N LEU A 108 7.32 -13.87 -0.51
CA LEU A 108 7.37 -12.40 -0.55
C LEU A 108 8.30 -11.85 -1.65
N GLU A 109 9.10 -12.70 -2.31
CA GLU A 109 10.03 -12.29 -3.38
C GLU A 109 9.32 -11.50 -4.48
N LYS A 110 8.11 -11.92 -4.86
CA LYS A 110 7.30 -11.22 -5.87
C LYS A 110 6.93 -9.80 -5.47
N LEU A 111 6.76 -9.52 -4.17
CA LEU A 111 6.51 -8.17 -3.67
C LEU A 111 7.78 -7.30 -3.71
N ALA A 112 8.95 -7.89 -3.49
CA ALA A 112 10.21 -7.19 -3.69
C ALA A 112 10.42 -6.84 -5.18
N VAL A 113 10.13 -7.77 -6.10
CA VAL A 113 10.14 -7.51 -7.56
C VAL A 113 9.13 -6.44 -7.96
N LEU A 114 7.95 -6.39 -7.31
CA LEU A 114 6.99 -5.30 -7.52
C LEU A 114 7.64 -3.95 -7.23
N LEU A 115 8.30 -3.81 -6.06
CA LEU A 115 8.96 -2.58 -5.67
C LEU A 115 10.10 -2.20 -6.62
N GLU A 116 10.90 -3.19 -7.03
CA GLU A 116 11.98 -2.97 -8.02
C GLU A 116 11.41 -2.39 -9.32
N HIS A 117 10.36 -3.00 -9.88
CA HIS A 117 9.75 -2.53 -11.12
C HIS A 117 9.10 -1.13 -10.96
N VAL A 118 8.46 -0.86 -9.82
CA VAL A 118 7.84 0.45 -9.56
C VAL A 118 8.89 1.54 -9.51
N TRP A 119 9.95 1.35 -8.72
CA TRP A 119 10.96 2.40 -8.54
C TRP A 119 11.81 2.60 -9.80
N ALA A 120 12.05 1.55 -10.59
CA ALA A 120 12.65 1.68 -11.91
C ALA A 120 11.78 2.54 -12.86
N LYS A 121 10.45 2.35 -12.87
CA LYS A 121 9.53 3.16 -13.67
C LYS A 121 9.43 4.61 -13.17
N VAL A 122 9.50 4.83 -11.86
CA VAL A 122 9.57 6.18 -11.28
C VAL A 122 10.82 6.91 -11.75
N ASP A 123 11.97 6.23 -11.74
CA ASP A 123 13.23 6.78 -12.26
C ASP A 123 13.15 7.10 -13.76
N GLU A 124 12.68 6.16 -14.58
CA GLU A 124 12.47 6.36 -16.02
C GLU A 124 11.57 7.56 -16.33
N SER A 125 10.54 7.82 -15.51
CA SER A 125 9.61 8.92 -15.74
C SER A 125 10.18 10.30 -15.41
N GLY A 126 11.20 10.36 -14.57
CA GLY A 126 11.80 11.61 -14.10
C GLY A 126 10.88 12.48 -13.26
N GLN A 127 9.73 11.93 -12.77
CA GLN A 127 8.76 12.70 -12.00
C GLN A 127 9.16 12.94 -10.54
N PHE A 128 10.17 12.22 -10.03
CA PHE A 128 10.63 12.32 -8.66
C PHE A 128 11.99 13.03 -8.57
N ASP A 129 12.01 14.16 -7.88
CA ASP A 129 13.24 14.89 -7.53
C ASP A 129 13.59 14.61 -6.06
N PRO A 130 14.64 13.84 -5.77
CA PRO A 130 15.06 13.54 -4.40
C PRO A 130 15.86 14.65 -3.73
N THR A 131 16.03 15.82 -4.37
CA THR A 131 16.85 16.91 -3.84
C THR A 131 16.38 17.34 -2.45
N GLY A 132 17.29 17.29 -1.48
CA GLY A 132 17.03 17.68 -0.09
C GLY A 132 16.38 16.58 0.76
N LEU A 133 16.12 15.40 0.21
CA LEU A 133 15.64 14.25 0.96
C LEU A 133 16.79 13.39 1.47
N ASP A 134 16.58 12.79 2.62
CA ASP A 134 17.47 11.78 3.21
C ASP A 134 16.83 10.40 3.07
N PRO A 135 17.44 9.45 2.34
CA PRO A 135 16.89 8.11 2.14
C PRO A 135 16.67 7.33 3.44
N GLU A 136 17.38 7.66 4.52
CA GLU A 136 17.23 7.01 5.83
C GLU A 136 15.96 7.46 6.57
N THR A 137 15.50 8.68 6.36
CA THR A 137 14.36 9.27 7.08
C THR A 137 13.12 9.45 6.21
N THR A 138 13.25 9.28 4.89
CA THR A 138 12.12 9.38 3.96
C THR A 138 11.36 8.05 3.89
N ALA A 139 10.05 8.11 4.08
CA ALA A 139 9.14 6.99 3.91
C ALA A 139 8.62 6.93 2.47
N PHE A 140 8.62 5.75 1.86
CA PHE A 140 8.16 5.55 0.49
C PHE A 140 6.93 4.65 0.48
N VAL A 141 5.89 5.06 -0.25
CA VAL A 141 4.60 4.36 -0.33
C VAL A 141 4.22 4.14 -1.78
N ILE A 142 3.87 2.91 -2.14
CA ILE A 142 3.15 2.65 -3.38
C ILE A 142 1.67 2.42 -3.07
N PHE A 143 0.78 3.13 -3.77
CA PHE A 143 -0.66 2.90 -3.76
C PHE A 143 -1.03 2.15 -5.04
N HIS A 144 -1.29 0.85 -4.93
CA HIS A 144 -1.62 0.04 -6.11
C HIS A 144 -3.12 0.02 -6.42
N ALA A 145 -3.47 -0.14 -7.67
CA ALA A 145 -4.85 -0.05 -8.17
C ALA A 145 -5.76 -1.24 -7.80
N GLY A 146 -5.25 -2.25 -7.09
CA GLY A 146 -6.03 -3.40 -6.63
C GLY A 146 -6.68 -3.19 -5.26
N VAL A 147 -7.50 -4.14 -4.85
CA VAL A 147 -8.05 -4.27 -3.49
C VAL A 147 -7.01 -4.97 -2.61
N GLY A 148 -6.93 -4.58 -1.34
CA GLY A 148 -6.04 -5.25 -0.38
C GLY A 148 -6.57 -6.59 0.10
N ARG A 149 -5.67 -7.50 0.46
CA ARG A 149 -5.99 -8.83 0.99
C ARG A 149 -6.06 -8.88 2.52
N ASP A 150 -5.83 -7.79 3.21
CA ASP A 150 -5.60 -7.78 4.67
C ASP A 150 -6.85 -8.05 5.49
N ILE A 151 -8.04 -7.92 4.89
CA ILE A 151 -9.31 -8.13 5.57
C ILE A 151 -10.12 -9.20 4.85
N GLU A 152 -10.46 -10.27 5.57
CA GLU A 152 -11.38 -11.31 5.12
C GLU A 152 -12.72 -11.13 5.83
N LEU A 153 -13.81 -11.12 5.03
CA LEU A 153 -15.16 -11.14 5.57
C LEU A 153 -15.61 -12.59 5.71
N THR A 154 -15.72 -13.05 6.96
CA THR A 154 -16.18 -14.41 7.24
C THR A 154 -17.66 -14.58 6.90
N GLY A 155 -18.02 -15.73 6.35
CA GLY A 155 -19.41 -16.10 6.06
C GLY A 155 -19.94 -15.60 4.70
N THR A 156 -19.10 -15.01 3.85
CA THR A 156 -19.43 -14.69 2.46
C THR A 156 -18.53 -15.44 1.50
N SER A 157 -19.06 -15.76 0.30
CA SER A 157 -18.30 -16.28 -0.84
C SER A 157 -18.01 -15.20 -1.89
N LEU A 158 -18.41 -13.96 -1.62
CA LEU A 158 -18.15 -12.82 -2.51
C LEU A 158 -16.71 -12.34 -2.35
N ASP A 159 -16.12 -11.90 -3.44
CA ASP A 159 -14.76 -11.34 -3.49
C ASP A 159 -13.66 -12.28 -2.95
N ILE A 160 -13.78 -13.56 -3.22
CA ILE A 160 -12.70 -14.53 -2.99
C ILE A 160 -11.68 -14.35 -4.12
N THR A 161 -10.69 -13.54 -3.86
CA THR A 161 -9.63 -13.22 -4.81
C THR A 161 -8.26 -13.53 -4.18
N PRO A 162 -7.80 -14.79 -4.30
CA PRO A 162 -6.65 -15.29 -3.56
C PRO A 162 -5.33 -14.60 -3.95
N TYR A 163 -5.29 -13.96 -5.13
CA TYR A 163 -4.09 -13.30 -5.66
C TYR A 163 -4.06 -11.80 -5.41
N ASP A 164 -5.02 -11.22 -4.69
CA ASP A 164 -4.91 -9.83 -4.21
C ASP A 164 -3.66 -9.65 -3.35
N LEU A 165 -3.08 -8.45 -3.40
CA LEU A 165 -1.82 -8.17 -2.71
C LEU A 165 -2.08 -7.79 -1.24
N PRO A 166 -1.24 -8.28 -0.30
CA PRO A 166 -1.28 -7.82 1.08
C PRO A 166 -0.63 -6.44 1.22
N SER A 167 -1.04 -5.69 2.25
CA SER A 167 -0.30 -4.51 2.68
C SER A 167 0.94 -4.93 3.46
N ILE A 168 2.09 -4.35 3.12
CA ILE A 168 3.34 -4.69 3.78
C ILE A 168 4.34 -3.52 3.71
N TYR A 169 5.19 -3.43 4.73
CA TYR A 169 6.38 -2.60 4.73
C TYR A 169 7.62 -3.47 4.61
N LEU A 170 8.40 -3.28 3.57
CA LEU A 170 9.65 -3.99 3.33
C LEU A 170 10.86 -3.07 3.54
N LYS A 171 11.78 -3.51 4.39
CA LYS A 171 13.02 -2.81 4.74
C LYS A 171 14.17 -3.28 3.87
N GLU A 172 15.25 -2.50 3.85
CA GLU A 172 16.48 -2.77 3.11
C GLU A 172 17.00 -4.20 3.34
N ASP A 173 17.10 -4.65 4.60
CA ASP A 173 17.60 -5.99 4.94
C ASP A 173 16.65 -7.13 4.50
N GLN A 174 15.34 -6.85 4.43
CA GLN A 174 14.37 -7.79 3.90
C GLN A 174 14.42 -7.83 2.37
N LEU A 175 14.51 -6.67 1.73
CA LEU A 175 14.64 -6.54 0.27
C LEU A 175 15.91 -7.22 -0.23
N ALA A 176 17.07 -6.99 0.42
CA ALA A 176 18.32 -7.66 0.11
C ALA A 176 18.17 -9.20 0.09
N ARG A 177 17.47 -9.76 1.08
CA ARG A 177 17.24 -11.21 1.14
C ARG A 177 16.23 -11.71 0.09
N LEU A 178 15.15 -10.95 -0.15
CA LEU A 178 14.10 -11.34 -1.09
C LEU A 178 14.55 -11.24 -2.55
N LEU A 179 15.47 -10.32 -2.84
CA LEU A 179 16.07 -10.15 -4.17
C LEU A 179 17.35 -10.99 -4.38
N ASP A 180 17.76 -11.76 -3.35
CA ASP A 180 19.02 -12.52 -3.34
C ASP A 180 20.25 -11.65 -3.69
N ASP A 181 20.23 -10.39 -3.25
CA ASP A 181 21.31 -9.42 -3.45
C ASP A 181 21.87 -8.93 -2.11
N PRO A 182 22.95 -9.54 -1.62
CA PRO A 182 23.58 -9.12 -0.35
C PRO A 182 24.25 -7.74 -0.42
N THR A 183 24.35 -7.15 -1.63
CA THR A 183 24.94 -5.82 -1.85
C THR A 183 23.87 -4.75 -2.06
N PHE A 184 22.60 -5.09 -1.88
CA PHE A 184 21.48 -4.18 -2.06
C PHE A 184 21.57 -2.97 -1.10
N GLU A 185 21.66 -1.78 -1.67
CA GLU A 185 21.71 -0.50 -0.95
C GLU A 185 20.42 0.34 -1.15
N GLY A 186 19.41 -0.25 -1.80
CA GLY A 186 18.16 0.40 -2.18
C GLY A 186 17.97 0.48 -3.70
N PHE A 187 16.76 0.78 -4.14
CA PHE A 187 16.47 0.99 -5.55
C PHE A 187 17.04 2.34 -6.00
N ALA A 188 17.91 2.31 -7.00
CA ALA A 188 18.59 3.50 -7.50
C ALA A 188 17.62 4.44 -8.23
N ILE A 189 17.71 5.73 -7.93
CA ILE A 189 16.93 6.82 -8.55
C ILE A 189 17.90 7.94 -8.94
N ASN A 190 17.57 8.67 -9.99
CA ASN A 190 18.29 9.84 -10.45
C ASN A 190 19.79 9.51 -10.71
N ASP A 191 20.00 8.59 -11.66
CA ASP A 191 21.33 8.08 -12.03
C ASP A 191 22.14 7.50 -10.85
N GLY A 192 21.46 6.91 -9.86
CA GLY A 192 22.09 6.31 -8.68
C GLY A 192 22.53 7.31 -7.60
N SER A 193 22.15 8.58 -7.73
CA SER A 193 22.47 9.59 -6.71
C SER A 193 21.61 9.48 -5.46
N PHE A 194 20.50 8.73 -5.52
CA PHE A 194 19.58 8.49 -4.42
C PHE A 194 19.11 7.02 -4.43
N HIS A 195 18.87 6.45 -3.25
CA HIS A 195 18.43 5.06 -3.12
C HIS A 195 17.19 4.95 -2.24
N VAL A 196 16.14 4.34 -2.77
CA VAL A 196 14.93 4.00 -2.01
C VAL A 196 15.17 2.71 -1.23
N LYS A 197 15.47 2.83 0.06
CA LYS A 197 15.92 1.72 0.92
C LYS A 197 14.79 0.86 1.49
N SER A 198 13.59 1.38 1.51
CA SER A 198 12.42 0.67 2.03
C SER A 198 11.16 1.20 1.37
N SER A 199 10.10 0.39 1.29
CA SER A 199 8.86 0.85 0.71
C SER A 199 7.66 0.13 1.32
N MET A 200 6.52 0.82 1.32
CA MET A 200 5.22 0.31 1.75
C MET A 200 4.38 -0.03 0.54
N ILE A 201 3.70 -1.16 0.57
CA ILE A 201 2.71 -1.57 -0.41
C ILE A 201 1.35 -1.39 0.24
N ILE A 202 0.52 -0.49 -0.30
CA ILE A 202 -0.82 -0.17 0.21
C ILE A 202 -1.82 -0.24 -0.95
N PRO A 203 -2.98 -0.89 -0.79
CA PRO A 203 -3.99 -0.95 -1.83
C PRO A 203 -4.73 0.38 -1.98
N ARG A 204 -5.41 0.55 -3.12
CA ARG A 204 -6.31 1.68 -3.32
C ARG A 204 -7.53 1.63 -2.36
N THR A 205 -7.96 0.45 -1.97
CA THR A 205 -9.13 0.24 -1.12
C THR A 205 -9.06 -1.10 -0.39
N GLN A 206 -9.77 -1.19 0.71
CA GLN A 206 -10.09 -2.43 1.42
C GLN A 206 -11.60 -2.74 1.38
N SER A 207 -12.38 -1.88 0.72
CA SER A 207 -13.84 -2.07 0.61
C SER A 207 -14.17 -3.35 -0.14
N ARG A 208 -15.11 -4.12 0.39
CA ARG A 208 -15.47 -5.45 -0.10
C ARG A 208 -16.96 -5.65 -0.18
N ARG A 209 -17.37 -6.60 -0.99
CA ARG A 209 -18.74 -7.12 -1.00
C ARG A 209 -18.89 -8.20 0.06
N GLY A 210 -20.06 -8.23 0.67
CA GLY A 210 -20.47 -9.30 1.54
C GLY A 210 -21.98 -9.48 1.50
N GLU A 211 -22.52 -10.29 2.37
CA GLU A 211 -23.94 -10.56 2.46
C GLU A 211 -24.49 -10.10 3.82
N ASP A 212 -25.68 -9.49 3.80
CA ASP A 212 -26.40 -9.20 5.02
C ASP A 212 -27.09 -10.47 5.60
N ILE A 213 -27.74 -10.34 6.75
CA ILE A 213 -28.47 -11.45 7.39
C ILE A 213 -29.58 -12.02 6.49
N GLY A 214 -30.06 -11.23 5.53
CA GLY A 214 -31.07 -11.63 4.55
C GLY A 214 -30.49 -12.27 3.30
N GLY A 215 -29.17 -12.40 3.18
CA GLY A 215 -28.50 -12.91 1.99
C GLY A 215 -28.43 -11.92 0.82
N ASN A 216 -28.67 -10.63 1.07
CA ASN A 216 -28.51 -9.62 0.03
C ASN A 216 -27.06 -9.14 -0.03
N GLU A 217 -26.57 -8.88 -1.25
CA GLU A 217 -25.27 -8.28 -1.45
C GLU A 217 -25.23 -6.87 -0.83
N VAL A 218 -24.22 -6.62 -0.01
CA VAL A 218 -23.94 -5.32 0.58
C VAL A 218 -22.46 -4.96 0.37
N VAL A 219 -22.17 -3.68 0.26
CA VAL A 219 -20.79 -3.17 0.19
C VAL A 219 -20.38 -2.69 1.58
N PHE A 220 -19.30 -3.25 2.10
CA PHE A 220 -18.68 -2.81 3.33
C PHE A 220 -17.58 -1.80 2.98
N PRO A 221 -17.81 -0.50 3.21
CA PRO A 221 -16.78 0.51 2.99
C PRO A 221 -15.74 0.41 4.10
N LEU A 222 -14.47 0.26 3.71
CA LEU A 222 -13.34 0.09 4.61
C LEU A 222 -12.23 1.07 4.23
N SER A 223 -11.70 1.79 5.21
CA SER A 223 -10.63 2.75 5.00
C SER A 223 -9.25 2.09 5.05
N ILE A 224 -8.34 2.54 4.20
CA ILE A 224 -6.92 2.16 4.22
C ILE A 224 -6.10 2.91 5.30
N ASN A 225 -6.72 3.83 6.04
CA ASN A 225 -6.01 4.67 7.03
C ASN A 225 -5.25 3.86 8.09
N GLY A 226 -5.87 2.77 8.58
CA GLY A 226 -5.25 1.91 9.59
C GLY A 226 -3.99 1.23 9.07
N LEU A 227 -4.06 0.69 7.84
CA LEU A 227 -2.92 0.03 7.18
C LEU A 227 -1.78 1.02 6.90
N LEU A 228 -2.13 2.21 6.38
CA LEU A 228 -1.16 3.27 6.10
C LEU A 228 -0.47 3.73 7.40
N CYS A 229 -1.22 4.02 8.45
CA CYS A 229 -0.63 4.39 9.74
C CYS A 229 0.23 3.27 10.32
N ALA A 230 -0.20 2.01 10.29
CA ALA A 230 0.60 0.89 10.77
C ALA A 230 1.93 0.76 10.01
N SER A 231 1.89 0.87 8.67
CA SER A 231 3.10 0.80 7.84
C SER A 231 4.06 1.97 8.08
N ILE A 232 3.55 3.20 8.26
CA ILE A 232 4.37 4.34 8.68
C ILE A 232 4.95 4.10 10.08
N GLY A 233 4.18 3.51 11.00
CA GLY A 233 4.67 3.11 12.32
C GLY A 233 5.83 2.12 12.24
N SER A 234 5.73 1.12 11.36
CA SER A 234 6.83 0.17 11.12
C SER A 234 8.06 0.85 10.52
N HIS A 235 7.89 1.85 9.64
CA HIS A 235 8.99 2.68 9.13
C HIS A 235 9.67 3.48 10.26
N LEU A 236 8.91 4.01 11.20
CA LEU A 236 9.42 4.70 12.38
C LEU A 236 10.09 3.76 13.40
N GLY A 237 10.03 2.44 13.17
CA GLY A 237 10.62 1.42 14.04
C GLY A 237 9.72 1.00 15.20
N LEU A 238 8.43 1.29 15.15
CA LEU A 238 7.48 0.72 16.09
C LEU A 238 7.37 -0.79 15.84
N PRO A 239 7.31 -1.61 16.89
CA PRO A 239 7.13 -3.04 16.75
C PRO A 239 5.70 -3.35 16.28
N ASP A 240 5.54 -4.44 15.55
CA ASP A 240 4.23 -5.00 15.27
C ASP A 240 3.57 -5.40 16.59
N LEU A 241 2.30 -5.00 16.76
CA LEU A 241 1.52 -5.27 17.96
C LEU A 241 0.73 -6.59 17.87
N PHE A 242 1.08 -7.43 16.92
CA PHE A 242 0.52 -8.76 16.72
C PHE A 242 1.61 -9.77 16.37
N ASN A 243 1.33 -11.04 16.63
CA ASN A 243 2.21 -12.12 16.23
C ASN A 243 2.10 -12.33 14.72
N THR A 244 3.19 -12.11 13.99
CA THR A 244 3.23 -12.25 12.54
C THR A 244 3.05 -13.70 12.04
N ALA A 245 3.16 -14.70 12.92
CA ALA A 245 2.99 -16.11 12.56
C ALA A 245 1.53 -16.55 12.55
N ASP A 246 0.69 -16.00 13.44
CA ASP A 246 -0.70 -16.45 13.63
C ASP A 246 -1.73 -15.30 13.71
N GLY A 247 -1.28 -14.05 13.59
CA GLY A 247 -2.13 -12.86 13.65
C GLY A 247 -2.69 -12.56 15.05
N SER A 248 -2.28 -13.30 16.09
CA SER A 248 -2.79 -13.07 17.44
C SER A 248 -2.28 -11.73 18.00
N PRO A 249 -3.14 -10.93 18.68
CA PRO A 249 -2.71 -9.65 19.23
C PRO A 249 -1.69 -9.84 20.34
N ALA A 250 -0.55 -9.15 20.27
CA ALA A 250 0.52 -9.20 21.26
C ALA A 250 0.14 -8.48 22.57
N ILE A 251 -0.78 -7.51 22.49
CA ILE A 251 -1.21 -6.68 23.64
C ILE A 251 -2.67 -6.92 24.03
N GLY A 252 -3.26 -8.02 23.60
CA GLY A 252 -4.65 -8.39 23.89
C GLY A 252 -5.68 -7.75 22.96
N ARG A 253 -6.98 -8.04 23.23
CA ARG A 253 -8.09 -7.62 22.34
C ARG A 253 -8.34 -6.11 22.31
N PHE A 254 -7.69 -5.33 23.13
CA PHE A 254 -7.89 -3.89 23.30
C PHE A 254 -6.62 -3.07 23.03
N GLY A 255 -5.61 -3.71 22.41
CA GLY A 255 -4.42 -3.03 21.92
C GLY A 255 -4.62 -2.36 20.57
#